data_0eef198af987f92649b692bae4b436ad
#
_entry.id   0eef198af987f92649b692bae4b436ad
#
_cell.length_a   1.000
_cell.length_b   1.000
_cell.length_c   1.000
_cell.angle_alpha   90.00
_cell.angle_beta   90.00
_cell.angle_gamma   90.00
#
_symmetry.space_group_name_H-M   'P 1'
#
loop_
_entity.id
_entity.type
_entity.pdbx_description
1 polymer ?
#
loop_
_entity_poly.entity_id
_entity_poly.type
_entity_poly.pdbx_seq_one_letter_code
_entity_poly.pdbx_strand_id
1 'polypeptide(L)'
;MRRLYSVYLLIILLLLRASQSCAAEVKEADLAGSWYTSSKADLENQLKGYLDAANPEKIDGPILAVIAPHAGYAYSGPVAAYSFKAIQGKGIKTVIVVGFSHRKFFDGIAIYDKGSWKTPLGNIQIDETLAKEIMKNPMVRFNPDLFREENSVEMQIPFIQMA
;
A
#
# COMPACT_ATOMS: atom_id res chain seq x y z
N MET A 1 -26.56 -49.70 -4.19
CA MET A 1 -27.01 -48.34 -3.78
C MET A 1 -26.04 -47.66 -2.82
N ARG A 2 -25.59 -48.24 -1.70
CA ARG A 2 -24.65 -47.57 -0.73
C ARG A 2 -23.32 -47.08 -1.34
N ARG A 3 -22.74 -47.78 -2.30
CA ARG A 3 -21.47 -47.35 -2.94
C ARG A 3 -21.62 -46.14 -3.86
N LEU A 4 -22.78 -45.96 -4.50
CA LEU A 4 -23.04 -44.77 -5.33
C LEU A 4 -23.13 -43.48 -4.48
N TYR A 5 -23.81 -43.54 -3.36
CA TYR A 5 -23.92 -42.38 -2.46
C TYR A 5 -22.57 -41.94 -1.89
N SER A 6 -21.66 -42.89 -1.62
CA SER A 6 -20.30 -42.57 -1.16
C SER A 6 -19.48 -41.81 -2.20
N VAL A 7 -19.64 -42.19 -3.49
CA VAL A 7 -18.93 -41.49 -4.58
C VAL A 7 -19.49 -40.09 -4.80
N TYR A 8 -20.81 -39.92 -4.78
CA TYR A 8 -21.42 -38.59 -4.88
C TYR A 8 -21.07 -37.69 -3.72
N LEU A 9 -21.01 -38.21 -2.50
CA LEU A 9 -20.60 -37.45 -1.31
C LEU A 9 -19.15 -37.02 -1.42
N LEU A 10 -18.25 -37.85 -1.93
CA LEU A 10 -16.85 -37.53 -2.15
C LEU A 10 -16.65 -36.44 -3.22
N ILE A 11 -17.44 -36.51 -4.31
CA ILE A 11 -17.41 -35.50 -5.39
C ILE A 11 -17.93 -34.14 -4.87
N ILE A 12 -18.99 -34.13 -4.09
CA ILE A 12 -19.55 -32.93 -3.48
C ILE A 12 -18.53 -32.30 -2.48
N LEU A 13 -17.86 -33.09 -1.66
CA LEU A 13 -16.80 -32.65 -0.76
C LEU A 13 -15.58 -32.13 -1.52
N LEU A 14 -15.22 -32.70 -2.66
CA LEU A 14 -14.14 -32.22 -3.53
C LEU A 14 -14.52 -30.88 -4.21
N LEU A 15 -15.78 -30.74 -4.66
CA LEU A 15 -16.29 -29.52 -5.26
C LEU A 15 -16.41 -28.35 -4.22
N LEU A 16 -16.75 -28.68 -2.98
CA LEU A 16 -16.77 -27.69 -1.88
C LEU A 16 -15.37 -27.20 -1.47
N ARG A 17 -14.31 -27.99 -1.72
CA ARG A 17 -12.94 -27.55 -1.49
C ARG A 17 -12.37 -26.69 -2.62
N ALA A 18 -12.95 -26.75 -3.82
CA ALA A 18 -12.52 -25.95 -4.97
C ALA A 18 -12.96 -24.47 -4.92
N SER A 19 -13.86 -24.12 -4.01
CA SER A 19 -14.34 -22.74 -3.85
C SER A 19 -13.72 -22.00 -2.66
N GLN A 20 -12.51 -22.37 -2.21
CA GLN A 20 -11.71 -21.44 -1.45
C GLN A 20 -11.23 -20.35 -2.42
N SER A 21 -12.08 -19.38 -2.65
CA SER A 21 -11.68 -18.08 -3.21
C SER A 21 -10.48 -17.63 -2.38
N CYS A 22 -9.32 -17.58 -3.01
CA CYS A 22 -8.17 -16.92 -2.42
C CYS A 22 -8.58 -15.44 -2.30
N ALA A 23 -9.14 -15.07 -1.16
CA ALA A 23 -9.40 -13.68 -0.89
C ALA A 23 -8.07 -12.95 -1.07
N ALA A 24 -8.05 -11.96 -1.97
CA ALA A 24 -6.84 -11.19 -2.21
C ALA A 24 -6.33 -10.65 -0.86
N GLU A 25 -5.05 -10.86 -0.59
CA GLU A 25 -4.44 -10.41 0.66
C GLU A 25 -4.52 -8.88 0.72
N VAL A 26 -5.13 -8.34 1.77
CA VAL A 26 -5.32 -6.90 1.95
C VAL A 26 -4.57 -6.46 3.18
N LYS A 27 -3.61 -5.55 3.02
CA LYS A 27 -3.00 -4.83 4.14
C LYS A 27 -3.98 -3.74 4.58
N GLU A 28 -4.49 -3.86 5.79
CA GLU A 28 -5.41 -2.86 6.36
C GLU A 28 -4.67 -1.55 6.70
N ALA A 29 -5.45 -0.47 6.79
CA ALA A 29 -4.97 0.86 7.17
C ALA A 29 -4.86 0.97 8.69
N ASP A 30 -3.72 0.61 9.26
CA ASP A 30 -3.52 0.53 10.71
C ASP A 30 -3.53 1.91 11.40
N LEU A 31 -3.18 2.97 10.68
CA LEU A 31 -3.03 4.33 11.22
C LEU A 31 -4.23 5.25 10.92
N ALA A 32 -5.20 4.75 10.15
CA ALA A 32 -6.43 5.49 9.86
C ALA A 32 -7.24 5.74 11.15
N GLY A 33 -7.68 6.97 11.37
CA GLY A 33 -8.38 7.42 12.57
C GLY A 33 -7.46 7.89 13.70
N SER A 34 -6.13 7.72 13.56
CA SER A 34 -5.15 8.18 14.56
C SER A 34 -4.10 9.13 13.99
N TRP A 35 -3.44 8.77 12.91
CA TRP A 35 -2.43 9.59 12.23
C TRP A 35 -3.00 10.42 11.09
N TYR A 36 -4.11 9.97 10.52
CA TYR A 36 -4.93 10.66 9.54
C TYR A 36 -6.39 10.20 9.69
N THR A 37 -7.33 10.96 9.14
CA THR A 37 -8.76 10.66 9.28
C THR A 37 -9.14 9.35 8.59
N SER A 38 -10.04 8.57 9.21
CA SER A 38 -10.64 7.36 8.63
C SER A 38 -11.83 7.67 7.70
N SER A 39 -12.33 8.91 7.69
CA SER A 39 -13.37 9.36 6.78
C SER A 39 -12.79 9.59 5.39
N LYS A 40 -13.34 8.91 4.39
CA LYS A 40 -12.93 9.09 2.99
C LYS A 40 -13.03 10.55 2.54
N ALA A 41 -14.19 11.17 2.77
CA ALA A 41 -14.46 12.54 2.32
C ALA A 41 -13.53 13.56 3.00
N ASP A 42 -13.28 13.40 4.31
CA ASP A 42 -12.41 14.31 5.04
C ASP A 42 -10.95 14.13 4.61
N LEU A 43 -10.53 12.89 4.35
CA LEU A 43 -9.17 12.60 3.87
C LEU A 43 -8.94 13.18 2.47
N GLU A 44 -9.89 12.98 1.56
CA GLU A 44 -9.87 13.55 0.21
C GLU A 44 -9.74 15.08 0.26
N ASN A 45 -10.58 15.74 1.07
CA ASN A 45 -10.57 17.19 1.24
C ASN A 45 -9.26 17.68 1.86
N GLN A 46 -8.75 16.98 2.89
CA GLN A 46 -7.50 17.33 3.56
C GLN A 46 -6.31 17.25 2.60
N LEU A 47 -6.17 16.13 1.91
CA LEU A 47 -5.07 15.91 0.95
C LEU A 47 -5.14 16.88 -0.23
N LYS A 48 -6.37 17.09 -0.77
CA LYS A 48 -6.58 18.07 -1.81
C LYS A 48 -6.17 19.47 -1.35
N GLY A 49 -6.56 19.87 -0.14
CA GLY A 49 -6.17 21.16 0.42
C GLY A 49 -4.63 21.32 0.54
N TYR A 50 -3.94 20.28 0.99
CA TYR A 50 -2.48 20.30 1.07
C TYR A 50 -1.83 20.37 -0.32
N LEU A 51 -2.31 19.58 -1.28
CA LEU A 51 -1.79 19.57 -2.66
C LEU A 51 -2.06 20.89 -3.38
N ASP A 52 -3.21 21.51 -3.16
CA ASP A 52 -3.56 22.80 -3.78
C ASP A 52 -2.73 23.96 -3.20
N ALA A 53 -2.40 23.89 -1.91
CA ALA A 53 -1.55 24.88 -1.25
C ALA A 53 -0.06 24.72 -1.57
N ALA A 54 0.39 23.51 -1.95
CA ALA A 54 1.77 23.23 -2.27
C ALA A 54 2.15 23.85 -3.63
N ASN A 55 3.23 24.65 -3.62
CA ASN A 55 3.79 25.28 -4.82
C ASN A 55 5.29 24.94 -4.91
N PRO A 56 5.66 23.71 -5.32
CA PRO A 56 7.05 23.33 -5.49
C PRO A 56 7.69 24.12 -6.62
N GLU A 57 8.98 24.42 -6.48
CA GLU A 57 9.75 24.98 -7.57
C GLU A 57 9.75 24.06 -8.79
N LYS A 58 9.82 24.67 -9.99
CA LYS A 58 9.91 23.89 -11.23
C LYS A 58 11.22 23.10 -11.23
N ILE A 59 11.10 21.79 -11.41
CA ILE A 59 12.25 20.89 -11.54
C ILE A 59 12.46 20.63 -13.03
N ASP A 60 13.64 20.97 -13.53
CA ASP A 60 14.02 20.68 -14.91
C ASP A 60 14.48 19.21 -15.03
N GLY A 61 13.93 18.50 -16.01
CA GLY A 61 14.22 17.08 -16.27
C GLY A 61 13.27 16.11 -15.57
N PRO A 62 13.56 14.80 -15.66
CA PRO A 62 12.72 13.75 -15.07
C PRO A 62 12.94 13.66 -13.56
N ILE A 63 11.85 13.59 -12.81
CA ILE A 63 11.90 13.29 -11.37
C ILE A 63 11.97 11.76 -11.22
N LEU A 64 13.07 11.26 -10.68
CA LEU A 64 13.29 9.83 -10.47
C LEU A 64 12.83 9.36 -9.08
N ALA A 65 12.93 10.25 -8.08
CA ALA A 65 12.52 9.97 -6.71
C ALA A 65 12.11 11.26 -6.01
N VAL A 66 11.28 11.12 -4.98
CA VAL A 66 10.93 12.20 -4.05
C VAL A 66 11.15 11.70 -2.62
N ILE A 67 11.47 12.62 -1.72
CA ILE A 67 11.56 12.35 -0.29
C ILE A 67 10.41 13.10 0.38
N ALA A 68 9.61 12.39 1.18
CA ALA A 68 8.49 12.97 1.89
C ALA A 68 8.53 12.62 3.38
N PRO A 69 8.19 13.55 4.28
CA PRO A 69 8.05 13.25 5.70
C PRO A 69 6.85 12.34 5.96
N HIS A 70 6.85 11.65 7.11
CA HIS A 70 5.88 10.62 7.44
C HIS A 70 5.33 10.68 8.88
N ALA A 71 5.28 11.87 9.48
CA ALA A 71 4.50 12.08 10.70
C ALA A 71 3.00 12.13 10.40
N GLY A 72 2.15 12.18 11.42
CA GLY A 72 0.72 12.36 11.23
C GLY A 72 0.41 13.59 10.35
N TYR A 73 -0.63 13.52 9.55
CA TYR A 73 -0.92 14.54 8.52
C TYR A 73 -1.09 15.96 9.05
N ALA A 74 -1.54 16.11 10.29
CA ALA A 74 -1.62 17.44 10.93
C ALA A 74 -0.24 18.11 11.07
N TYR A 75 0.84 17.33 11.13
CA TYR A 75 2.20 17.82 11.33
C TYR A 75 3.02 17.87 10.04
N SER A 76 2.98 16.80 9.25
CA SER A 76 3.85 16.68 8.07
C SER A 76 3.13 16.74 6.73
N GLY A 77 1.78 16.62 6.71
CA GLY A 77 0.99 16.61 5.49
C GLY A 77 1.25 17.80 4.56
N PRO A 78 1.25 19.05 5.05
CA PRO A 78 1.56 20.21 4.21
C PRO A 78 2.93 20.15 3.53
N VAL A 79 3.95 19.61 4.23
CA VAL A 79 5.31 19.47 3.68
C VAL A 79 5.40 18.31 2.72
N ALA A 80 4.81 17.15 3.07
CA ALA A 80 4.74 15.98 2.19
C ALA A 80 4.09 16.34 0.83
N ALA A 81 3.08 17.19 0.87
CA ALA A 81 2.35 17.62 -0.33
C ALA A 81 3.25 18.25 -1.40
N TYR A 82 4.35 18.91 -1.06
CA TYR A 82 5.29 19.46 -2.04
C TYR A 82 5.92 18.35 -2.89
N SER A 83 6.31 17.23 -2.26
CA SER A 83 6.89 16.08 -2.95
C SER A 83 5.89 15.44 -3.90
N PHE A 84 4.65 15.23 -3.44
CA PHE A 84 3.61 14.62 -4.25
C PHE A 84 3.07 15.56 -5.32
N LYS A 85 3.00 16.87 -5.07
CA LYS A 85 2.64 17.88 -6.06
C LYS A 85 3.64 17.92 -7.22
N ALA A 86 4.93 17.74 -6.93
CA ALA A 86 5.97 17.71 -7.96
C ALA A 86 5.83 16.56 -8.96
N ILE A 87 5.18 15.47 -8.56
CA ILE A 87 4.94 14.29 -9.42
C ILE A 87 3.48 14.16 -9.88
N GLN A 88 2.58 15.02 -9.40
CA GLN A 88 1.15 14.95 -9.73
C GLN A 88 0.90 15.06 -11.21
N GLY A 89 0.06 14.18 -11.75
CA GLY A 89 -0.34 14.17 -13.16
C GLY A 89 0.76 13.74 -14.14
N LYS A 90 1.90 13.21 -13.67
CA LYS A 90 3.01 12.77 -14.56
C LYS A 90 2.79 11.37 -15.16
N GLY A 91 1.63 10.73 -14.93
CA GLY A 91 1.29 9.43 -15.51
C GLY A 91 2.13 8.27 -14.96
N ILE A 92 2.60 8.38 -13.73
CA ILE A 92 3.35 7.33 -13.03
C ILE A 92 2.42 6.15 -12.78
N LYS A 93 2.82 4.95 -13.23
CA LYS A 93 2.00 3.74 -13.11
C LYS A 93 2.36 2.89 -11.89
N THR A 94 3.63 2.87 -11.53
CA THR A 94 4.14 2.09 -10.40
C THR A 94 5.06 2.96 -9.56
N VAL A 95 4.90 2.88 -8.24
CA VAL A 95 5.71 3.60 -7.26
C VAL A 95 6.36 2.59 -6.32
N ILE A 96 7.66 2.71 -6.11
CA ILE A 96 8.36 1.97 -5.05
C ILE A 96 8.45 2.88 -3.83
N VAL A 97 7.75 2.50 -2.76
CA VAL A 97 7.80 3.21 -1.48
C VAL A 97 8.86 2.55 -0.59
N VAL A 98 9.85 3.33 -0.18
CA VAL A 98 10.90 2.87 0.72
C VAL A 98 10.74 3.57 2.06
N GLY A 99 10.59 2.81 3.11
CA GLY A 99 10.45 3.29 4.48
C GLY A 99 11.45 2.65 5.43
N PHE A 100 11.47 3.15 6.64
CA PHE A 100 12.30 2.64 7.73
C PHE A 100 11.44 1.90 8.76
N SER A 101 11.92 0.76 9.28
CA SER A 101 11.19 0.02 10.33
C SER A 101 11.36 0.71 11.69
N HIS A 102 10.29 1.35 12.18
CA HIS A 102 10.28 2.05 13.48
C HIS A 102 10.02 1.11 14.66
N ARG A 103 9.45 -0.05 14.39
CA ARG A 103 8.90 -0.95 15.43
C ARG A 103 9.79 -2.16 15.71
N LYS A 104 10.47 -2.67 14.70
CA LYS A 104 11.23 -3.92 14.79
C LYS A 104 12.55 -3.81 14.05
N PHE A 105 13.62 -4.31 14.67
CA PHE A 105 14.87 -4.53 13.95
C PHE A 105 14.70 -5.66 12.93
N PHE A 106 15.25 -5.46 11.76
CA PHE A 106 15.25 -6.43 10.67
C PHE A 106 16.53 -6.27 9.85
N ASP A 107 17.23 -7.38 9.66
CA ASP A 107 18.42 -7.42 8.80
C ASP A 107 18.00 -7.81 7.39
N GLY A 108 18.07 -6.86 6.46
CA GLY A 108 17.64 -7.01 5.07
C GLY A 108 16.57 -6.00 4.65
N ILE A 109 15.80 -6.35 3.64
CA ILE A 109 14.70 -5.55 3.08
C ILE A 109 13.41 -6.36 3.16
N ALA A 110 12.41 -5.81 3.84
CA ALA A 110 11.06 -6.37 3.84
C ALA A 110 10.25 -5.83 2.67
N ILE A 111 9.47 -6.67 2.03
CA ILE A 111 8.53 -6.29 0.98
C ILE A 111 7.14 -6.83 1.28
N TYR A 112 6.12 -6.07 0.88
CA TYR A 112 4.74 -6.53 0.76
C TYR A 112 4.53 -6.88 -0.72
N ASP A 113 4.43 -8.17 -1.04
CA ASP A 113 4.70 -8.68 -2.39
C ASP A 113 3.46 -8.98 -3.23
N LYS A 114 2.25 -8.96 -2.64
CA LYS A 114 1.01 -9.33 -3.34
C LYS A 114 -0.23 -8.70 -2.74
N GLY A 115 -1.33 -8.76 -3.51
CA GLY A 115 -2.64 -8.28 -3.08
C GLY A 115 -2.78 -6.76 -3.16
N SER A 116 -3.28 -6.14 -2.11
CA SER A 116 -3.53 -4.70 -2.10
C SER A 116 -3.26 -4.06 -0.74
N TRP A 117 -3.05 -2.75 -0.74
CA TRP A 117 -2.99 -1.92 0.46
C TRP A 117 -4.25 -1.06 0.54
N LYS A 118 -4.98 -1.14 1.64
CA LYS A 118 -6.21 -0.41 1.88
C LYS A 118 -5.92 0.95 2.50
N THR A 119 -6.67 1.95 2.09
CA THR A 119 -6.79 3.24 2.74
C THR A 119 -8.27 3.63 2.79
N PRO A 120 -8.66 4.70 3.50
CA PRO A 120 -10.02 5.23 3.41
C PRO A 120 -10.41 5.66 1.99
N LEU A 121 -9.45 5.99 1.10
CA LEU A 121 -9.69 6.34 -0.30
C LEU A 121 -10.00 5.11 -1.18
N GLY A 122 -9.70 3.92 -0.71
CA GLY A 122 -9.84 2.64 -1.43
C GLY A 122 -8.55 1.83 -1.44
N ASN A 123 -8.55 0.72 -2.17
CA ASN A 123 -7.40 -0.15 -2.27
C ASN A 123 -6.46 0.30 -3.41
N ILE A 124 -5.15 0.25 -3.14
CA ILE A 124 -4.11 0.35 -4.17
C ILE A 124 -3.49 -1.04 -4.37
N GLN A 125 -3.33 -1.46 -5.61
CA GLN A 125 -2.81 -2.79 -5.94
C GLN A 125 -1.30 -2.84 -5.79
N ILE A 126 -0.78 -3.98 -5.30
CA ILE A 126 0.64 -4.27 -5.32
C ILE A 126 1.05 -4.69 -6.74
N ASP A 127 2.14 -4.15 -7.25
CA ASP A 127 2.75 -4.63 -8.50
C ASP A 127 3.50 -5.94 -8.23
N GLU A 128 2.75 -7.04 -8.24
CA GLU A 128 3.29 -8.37 -7.94
C GLU A 128 4.38 -8.81 -8.90
N THR A 129 4.36 -8.30 -10.14
CA THR A 129 5.40 -8.62 -11.13
C THR A 129 6.71 -7.97 -10.73
N LEU A 130 6.69 -6.69 -10.41
CA LEU A 130 7.87 -5.97 -9.94
C LEU A 130 8.34 -6.52 -8.58
N ALA A 131 7.41 -6.82 -7.66
CA ALA A 131 7.74 -7.40 -6.37
C ALA A 131 8.51 -8.72 -6.51
N LYS A 132 8.06 -9.62 -7.39
CA LYS A 132 8.76 -10.88 -7.70
C LYS A 132 10.16 -10.65 -8.27
N GLU A 133 10.35 -9.64 -9.11
CA GLU A 133 11.67 -9.29 -9.63
C GLU A 133 12.60 -8.79 -8.52
N ILE A 134 12.12 -7.90 -7.66
CA ILE A 134 12.88 -7.38 -6.52
C ILE A 134 13.28 -8.51 -5.55
N MET A 135 12.39 -9.47 -5.31
CA MET A 135 12.63 -10.62 -4.42
C MET A 135 13.67 -11.63 -4.95
N LYS A 136 14.14 -11.48 -6.19
CA LYS A 136 15.31 -12.26 -6.64
C LYS A 136 16.59 -11.91 -5.88
N ASN A 137 16.63 -10.72 -5.26
CA ASN A 137 17.72 -10.37 -4.35
C ASN A 137 17.52 -11.12 -3.01
N PRO A 138 18.49 -11.92 -2.55
CA PRO A 138 18.37 -12.74 -1.34
C PRO A 138 18.21 -11.93 -0.04
N MET A 139 18.51 -10.64 -0.05
CA MET A 139 18.27 -9.73 1.07
C MET A 139 16.81 -9.31 1.19
N VAL A 140 15.99 -9.49 0.14
CA VAL A 140 14.59 -9.08 0.10
C VAL A 140 13.70 -10.25 0.48
N ARG A 141 12.83 -10.06 1.48
CA ARG A 141 11.94 -11.12 1.98
C ARG A 141 10.55 -10.57 2.25
N PHE A 142 9.53 -11.37 1.98
CA PHE A 142 8.19 -11.09 2.46
C PHE A 142 8.15 -11.13 3.98
N ASN A 143 7.79 -10.02 4.60
CA ASN A 143 7.61 -9.95 6.05
C ASN A 143 6.49 -8.94 6.40
N PRO A 144 5.23 -9.39 6.42
CA PRO A 144 4.08 -8.52 6.64
C PRO A 144 4.05 -7.90 8.04
N ASP A 145 4.68 -8.53 9.03
CA ASP A 145 4.71 -8.02 10.41
C ASP A 145 5.49 -6.72 10.56
N LEU A 146 6.40 -6.41 9.63
CA LEU A 146 7.14 -5.14 9.62
C LEU A 146 6.31 -3.98 9.12
N PHE A 147 5.17 -4.26 8.46
CA PHE A 147 4.25 -3.23 7.95
C PHE A 147 3.09 -2.94 8.89
N ARG A 148 3.01 -3.64 10.03
CA ARG A 148 1.99 -3.34 11.05
C ARG A 148 2.31 -2.04 11.75
N GLU A 149 1.38 -1.08 11.68
CA GLU A 149 1.53 0.27 12.24
C GLU A 149 2.83 0.97 11.81
N GLU A 150 3.37 0.62 10.62
CA GLU A 150 4.57 1.26 10.09
C GLU A 150 4.20 2.54 9.33
N ASN A 151 4.47 3.67 9.98
CA ASN A 151 4.06 4.98 9.49
C ASN A 151 4.87 5.47 8.28
N SER A 152 6.15 5.11 8.15
CA SER A 152 6.98 5.62 7.05
C SER A 152 6.46 5.22 5.67
N VAL A 153 5.79 4.08 5.56
CA VAL A 153 5.18 3.58 4.32
C VAL A 153 3.71 3.99 4.25
N GLU A 154 2.91 3.72 5.30
CA GLU A 154 1.46 3.92 5.25
C GLU A 154 1.09 5.39 5.00
N MET A 155 1.82 6.34 5.58
CA MET A 155 1.54 7.77 5.39
C MET A 155 1.73 8.26 3.95
N GLN A 156 2.45 7.52 3.10
CA GLN A 156 2.65 7.88 1.70
C GLN A 156 1.49 7.44 0.81
N ILE A 157 0.81 6.32 1.16
CA ILE A 157 -0.16 5.67 0.28
C ILE A 157 -1.33 6.58 -0.11
N PRO A 158 -2.01 7.29 0.81
CA PRO A 158 -3.10 8.19 0.42
C PRO A 158 -2.65 9.33 -0.49
N PHE A 159 -1.44 9.88 -0.29
CA PHE A 159 -0.88 10.88 -1.19
C PHE A 159 -0.62 10.33 -2.59
N ILE A 160 -0.10 9.10 -2.70
CA ILE A 160 0.11 8.42 -4.00
C ILE A 160 -1.22 8.25 -4.74
N GLN A 161 -2.30 7.95 -4.03
CA GLN A 161 -3.63 7.82 -4.63
C GLN A 161 -4.21 9.15 -5.16
N MET A 162 -3.72 10.28 -4.67
CA MET A 162 -4.18 11.63 -5.04
C MET A 162 -3.25 12.33 -6.06
N ALA A 163 -2.02 11.83 -6.25
CA ALA A 163 -1.04 12.41 -7.17
C ALA A 163 -1.16 11.85 -8.58
#